data_5988770c5ff2d103b73bcdf22e22f27c
#
_entry.id   5988770c5ff2d103b73bcdf22e22f27c
#
_cell.length_a   1.000
_cell.length_b   1.000
_cell.length_c   1.000
_cell.angle_alpha   90.00
_cell.angle_beta   90.00
_cell.angle_gamma   90.00
#
_symmetry.space_group_name_H-M   'P 1'
#
loop_
_entity.id
_entity.type
_entity.pdbx_description
1 polymer ?
#
loop_
_entity_poly.entity_id
_entity_poly.type
_entity_poly.pdbx_seq_one_letter_code
_entity_poly.pdbx_strand_id
1 'polypeptide(L)'
;MEIEDLKPFDGQHCETTATGTLLRQLGIELSEPMLFGLGEGLGFIFWNMKSMNFPFIGGRIKTDYLTQNIARNLNLELTVKETVSTQKAWNNIKQLIDRGQIVGLKLDCFYLEYFSKPIHFAGHYVAIYGYDHHDAFLVDTIQQGGKVKTSLQSLALARAEKGPMSSKNLYYTLSKTDKNFDLKTAITQAIKNNATDYLNPPIKNMSYQGILKTSTEIMKWFHVSKDIENDFRTSAMMMEKAGTGGALFRNLYRDFLKESYE
;
A
#
# COMPACT_ATOMS: atom_id res chain seq x y z
N MET A 1 -17.64 -13.34 14.28
CA MET A 1 -18.22 -12.72 13.05
C MET A 1 -17.20 -12.83 11.94
N GLU A 2 -17.56 -13.44 10.82
CA GLU A 2 -16.73 -13.55 9.62
C GLU A 2 -17.61 -13.33 8.40
N ILE A 3 -17.10 -12.64 7.40
CA ILE A 3 -17.80 -12.44 6.12
C ILE A 3 -17.57 -13.68 5.27
N GLU A 4 -18.63 -14.48 5.04
CA GLU A 4 -18.57 -15.81 4.42
C GLU A 4 -18.17 -15.75 2.92
N ASP A 5 -18.73 -14.80 2.17
CA ASP A 5 -18.50 -14.66 0.73
C ASP A 5 -17.22 -13.85 0.39
N LEU A 6 -16.21 -13.91 1.26
CA LEU A 6 -14.95 -13.20 1.04
C LEU A 6 -14.24 -13.71 -0.22
N LYS A 7 -13.92 -12.79 -1.12
CA LYS A 7 -13.03 -13.01 -2.27
C LYS A 7 -11.70 -12.25 -2.01
N PRO A 8 -10.71 -12.89 -1.36
CA PRO A 8 -9.45 -12.23 -1.05
C PRO A 8 -8.71 -11.87 -2.34
N PHE A 9 -8.00 -10.76 -2.33
CA PHE A 9 -7.15 -10.36 -3.44
C PHE A 9 -5.72 -10.88 -3.22
N ASP A 10 -5.21 -11.66 -4.16
CA ASP A 10 -3.87 -12.25 -4.11
C ASP A 10 -2.85 -11.30 -4.73
N GLY A 11 -2.45 -10.27 -3.97
CA GLY A 11 -1.50 -9.25 -4.41
C GLY A 11 -0.13 -9.39 -3.75
N GLN A 12 0.86 -8.75 -4.34
CA GLN A 12 2.22 -8.64 -3.83
C GLN A 12 2.43 -7.34 -3.03
N HIS A 13 1.72 -6.28 -3.39
CA HIS A 13 1.78 -4.98 -2.75
C HIS A 13 0.62 -4.79 -1.77
N CYS A 14 0.91 -4.38 -0.54
CA CYS A 14 -0.08 -4.32 0.54
C CYS A 14 -1.28 -3.40 0.26
N GLU A 15 -1.05 -2.19 -0.29
CA GLU A 15 -2.14 -1.24 -0.55
C GLU A 15 -3.04 -1.70 -1.71
N THR A 16 -2.50 -2.33 -2.76
CA THR A 16 -3.29 -2.95 -3.83
C THR A 16 -4.03 -4.18 -3.35
N THR A 17 -3.41 -5.01 -2.49
CA THR A 17 -4.03 -6.19 -1.91
C THR A 17 -5.25 -5.82 -1.06
N ALA A 18 -5.08 -4.88 -0.13
CA ALA A 18 -6.18 -4.41 0.71
C ALA A 18 -7.30 -3.78 -0.13
N THR A 19 -6.95 -2.82 -1.01
CA THR A 19 -7.92 -2.12 -1.86
C THR A 19 -8.61 -3.07 -2.85
N GLY A 20 -7.87 -3.99 -3.47
CA GLY A 20 -8.41 -5.01 -4.37
C GLY A 20 -9.40 -5.95 -3.68
N THR A 21 -9.17 -6.29 -2.40
CA THR A 21 -10.12 -7.07 -1.60
C THR A 21 -11.44 -6.31 -1.40
N LEU A 22 -11.38 -5.01 -1.10
CA LEU A 22 -12.59 -4.18 -0.99
C LEU A 22 -13.33 -4.06 -2.34
N LEU A 23 -12.58 -3.91 -3.44
CA LEU A 23 -13.17 -3.82 -4.79
C LEU A 23 -13.88 -5.11 -5.20
N ARG A 24 -13.30 -6.29 -4.89
CA ARG A 24 -13.95 -7.59 -5.13
C ARG A 24 -15.26 -7.74 -4.37
N GLN A 25 -15.37 -7.19 -3.16
CA GLN A 25 -16.66 -7.14 -2.45
C GLN A 25 -17.70 -6.31 -3.21
N LEU A 26 -17.28 -5.28 -3.94
CA LEU A 26 -18.14 -4.47 -4.79
C LEU A 26 -18.43 -5.11 -6.16
N GLY A 27 -17.88 -6.31 -6.45
CA GLY A 27 -18.01 -6.97 -7.74
C GLY A 27 -17.13 -6.35 -8.83
N ILE A 28 -16.05 -5.65 -8.46
CA ILE A 28 -15.06 -5.09 -9.37
C ILE A 28 -13.82 -5.99 -9.33
N GLU A 29 -13.56 -6.69 -10.41
CA GLU A 29 -12.44 -7.63 -10.54
C GLU A 29 -11.43 -7.06 -11.54
N LEU A 30 -10.26 -6.63 -11.03
CA LEU A 30 -9.15 -6.10 -11.79
C LEU A 30 -7.86 -6.80 -11.35
N SER A 31 -6.87 -6.86 -12.22
CA SER A 31 -5.54 -7.39 -11.89
C SER A 31 -4.76 -6.45 -10.97
N GLU A 32 -3.71 -6.94 -10.31
CA GLU A 32 -2.85 -6.07 -9.50
C GLU A 32 -2.12 -5.01 -10.34
N PRO A 33 -1.56 -5.33 -11.54
CA PRO A 33 -1.04 -4.32 -12.44
C PRO A 33 -2.06 -3.24 -12.79
N MET A 34 -3.31 -3.62 -13.10
CA MET A 34 -4.38 -2.67 -13.40
C MET A 34 -4.69 -1.76 -12.21
N LEU A 35 -4.79 -2.31 -10.99
CA LEU A 35 -4.99 -1.52 -9.77
C LEU A 35 -3.82 -0.56 -9.53
N PHE A 36 -2.58 -1.03 -9.71
CA PHE A 36 -1.40 -0.18 -9.55
C PHE A 36 -1.36 0.96 -10.56
N GLY A 37 -1.70 0.69 -11.81
CA GLY A 37 -1.76 1.69 -12.88
C GLY A 37 -2.88 2.71 -12.68
N LEU A 38 -4.11 2.25 -12.38
CA LEU A 38 -5.25 3.12 -12.06
C LEU A 38 -5.02 3.93 -10.78
N GLY A 39 -4.20 3.41 -9.87
CA GLY A 39 -3.72 4.13 -8.69
C GLY A 39 -2.63 5.17 -8.98
N GLU A 40 -2.21 5.32 -10.26
CA GLU A 40 -1.12 6.23 -10.66
C GLU A 40 0.16 5.92 -9.86
N GLY A 41 0.40 4.60 -9.67
CA GLY A 41 1.31 4.10 -8.67
C GLY A 41 2.80 4.31 -8.96
N LEU A 42 3.19 4.51 -10.25
CA LEU A 42 4.60 4.67 -10.60
C LEU A 42 5.17 5.95 -10.00
N GLY A 43 6.21 5.79 -9.21
CA GLY A 43 6.96 6.89 -8.61
C GLY A 43 8.43 6.55 -8.47
N PHE A 44 9.15 7.46 -7.87
CA PHE A 44 10.50 7.23 -7.37
C PHE A 44 10.82 8.28 -6.31
N ILE A 45 11.51 7.86 -5.26
CA ILE A 45 12.04 8.78 -4.27
C ILE A 45 13.42 8.33 -3.81
N PHE A 46 14.34 9.27 -3.77
CA PHE A 46 15.63 9.14 -3.08
C PHE A 46 15.60 9.97 -1.81
N TRP A 47 15.79 9.33 -0.67
CA TRP A 47 15.72 10.00 0.61
C TRP A 47 16.99 9.77 1.42
N ASN A 48 17.65 10.86 1.77
CA ASN A 48 18.86 10.83 2.59
C ASN A 48 18.79 11.97 3.62
N MET A 49 18.46 11.62 4.87
CA MET A 49 18.39 12.57 5.98
C MET A 49 19.48 12.27 6.99
N LYS A 50 19.91 13.28 7.73
CA LYS A 50 20.92 13.14 8.81
C LYS A 50 20.55 12.11 9.89
N SER A 51 19.25 11.88 10.10
CA SER A 51 18.72 10.90 11.05
C SER A 51 18.69 9.45 10.51
N MET A 52 19.02 9.24 9.24
CA MET A 52 19.03 7.91 8.61
C MET A 52 20.43 7.34 8.63
N ASN A 53 20.54 6.05 8.94
CA ASN A 53 21.83 5.34 8.90
C ASN A 53 22.32 5.13 7.47
N PHE A 54 21.40 4.97 6.52
CA PHE A 54 21.69 4.74 5.11
C PHE A 54 20.56 5.33 4.24
N PRO A 55 20.86 5.78 2.99
CA PRO A 55 19.84 6.33 2.10
C PRO A 55 18.73 5.34 1.74
N PHE A 56 17.53 5.85 1.60
CA PHE A 56 16.34 5.07 1.20
C PHE A 56 15.97 5.37 -0.25
N ILE A 57 15.59 4.32 -0.96
CA ILE A 57 15.04 4.39 -2.32
C ILE A 57 13.64 3.77 -2.30
N GLY A 58 12.63 4.51 -2.76
CA GLY A 58 11.27 4.02 -2.97
C GLY A 58 10.84 4.14 -4.42
N GLY A 59 9.96 3.27 -4.88
CA GLY A 59 9.57 3.16 -6.29
C GLY A 59 8.11 3.46 -6.60
N ARG A 60 7.33 3.96 -5.64
CA ARG A 60 5.91 4.26 -5.84
C ARG A 60 5.53 5.64 -5.31
N ILE A 61 4.33 6.08 -5.65
CA ILE A 61 3.75 7.29 -5.07
C ILE A 61 3.59 7.16 -3.54
N LYS A 62 3.32 8.28 -2.88
CA LYS A 62 3.09 8.33 -1.44
C LYS A 62 1.96 7.39 -1.03
N THR A 63 2.10 6.78 0.15
CA THR A 63 1.04 5.99 0.81
C THR A 63 -0.28 6.75 0.86
N ASP A 64 -1.39 6.06 0.79
CA ASP A 64 -2.78 6.54 0.73
C ASP A 64 -3.21 7.07 -0.66
N TYR A 65 -2.30 7.62 -1.47
CA TYR A 65 -2.65 8.21 -2.77
C TYR A 65 -3.05 7.16 -3.81
N LEU A 66 -2.48 5.97 -3.75
CA LEU A 66 -2.84 4.89 -4.67
C LEU A 66 -4.33 4.54 -4.54
N THR A 67 -4.81 4.31 -3.32
CA THR A 67 -6.23 4.03 -3.05
C THR A 67 -7.14 5.20 -3.43
N GLN A 68 -6.72 6.45 -3.15
CA GLN A 68 -7.46 7.65 -3.54
C GLN A 68 -7.60 7.77 -5.05
N ASN A 69 -6.52 7.52 -5.78
CA ASN A 69 -6.52 7.58 -7.25
C ASN A 69 -7.36 6.47 -7.86
N ILE A 70 -7.29 5.24 -7.34
CA ILE A 70 -8.18 4.14 -7.76
C ILE A 70 -9.64 4.56 -7.59
N ALA A 71 -10.02 5.03 -6.41
CA ALA A 71 -11.39 5.43 -6.13
C ALA A 71 -11.86 6.55 -7.10
N ARG A 72 -11.02 7.57 -7.32
CA ARG A 72 -11.31 8.67 -8.25
C ARG A 72 -11.49 8.15 -9.69
N ASN A 73 -10.55 7.34 -10.17
CA ASN A 73 -10.54 6.87 -11.55
C ASN A 73 -11.68 5.87 -11.85
N LEU A 74 -12.15 5.16 -10.82
CA LEU A 74 -13.29 4.23 -10.91
C LEU A 74 -14.64 4.83 -10.46
N ASN A 75 -14.72 6.16 -10.25
CA ASN A 75 -15.92 6.84 -9.75
C ASN A 75 -16.52 6.21 -8.48
N LEU A 76 -15.66 5.78 -7.56
CA LEU A 76 -16.07 5.22 -6.28
C LEU A 76 -16.02 6.28 -5.18
N GLU A 77 -16.88 6.12 -4.19
CA GLU A 77 -16.79 6.87 -2.95
C GLU A 77 -15.78 6.23 -2.01
N LEU A 78 -14.76 6.98 -1.64
CA LEU A 78 -13.77 6.59 -0.63
C LEU A 78 -14.04 7.33 0.67
N THR A 79 -14.39 6.59 1.71
CA THR A 79 -14.49 7.15 3.07
C THR A 79 -13.23 6.79 3.86
N VAL A 80 -12.49 7.81 4.31
CA VAL A 80 -11.32 7.65 5.19
C VAL A 80 -11.62 8.28 6.54
N LYS A 81 -11.37 7.55 7.62
CA LYS A 81 -11.58 8.05 8.99
C LYS A 81 -10.40 7.72 9.89
N GLU A 82 -10.13 8.63 10.81
CA GLU A 82 -9.09 8.51 11.82
C GLU A 82 -9.62 8.82 13.22
N THR A 83 -8.99 8.28 14.24
CA THR A 83 -9.25 8.62 15.64
C THR A 83 -8.04 8.23 16.51
N VAL A 84 -7.75 9.03 17.52
CA VAL A 84 -6.70 8.73 18.51
C VAL A 84 -7.17 7.74 19.58
N SER A 85 -8.46 7.50 19.71
CA SER A 85 -9.04 6.55 20.67
C SER A 85 -9.03 5.14 20.09
N THR A 86 -8.29 4.23 20.69
CA THR A 86 -8.23 2.82 20.31
C THR A 86 -9.57 2.12 20.44
N GLN A 87 -10.33 2.43 21.51
CA GLN A 87 -11.68 1.89 21.70
C GLN A 87 -12.64 2.35 20.61
N LYS A 88 -12.65 3.64 20.28
CA LYS A 88 -13.47 4.18 19.19
C LYS A 88 -13.03 3.59 17.84
N ALA A 89 -11.72 3.44 17.64
CA ALA A 89 -11.17 2.83 16.44
C ALA A 89 -11.66 1.40 16.23
N TRP A 90 -11.69 0.61 17.30
CA TRP A 90 -12.23 -0.76 17.24
C TRP A 90 -13.74 -0.76 17.00
N ASN A 91 -14.50 0.00 17.78
CA ASN A 91 -15.95 0.06 17.64
C ASN A 91 -16.42 0.47 16.24
N ASN A 92 -15.71 1.42 15.61
CA ASN A 92 -16.03 1.87 14.26
C ASN A 92 -15.90 0.74 13.23
N ILE A 93 -14.77 0.02 13.23
CA ILE A 93 -14.57 -1.07 12.25
C ILE A 93 -15.44 -2.28 12.57
N LYS A 94 -15.63 -2.59 13.86
CA LYS A 94 -16.52 -3.67 14.31
C LYS A 94 -17.95 -3.48 13.77
N GLN A 95 -18.50 -2.27 13.89
CA GLN A 95 -19.84 -1.95 13.36
C GLN A 95 -19.95 -2.14 11.84
N LEU A 96 -18.87 -1.88 11.09
CA LEU A 96 -18.85 -2.08 9.64
C LEU A 96 -18.80 -3.58 9.30
N ILE A 97 -17.93 -4.33 9.97
CA ILE A 97 -17.82 -5.79 9.79
C ILE A 97 -19.13 -6.49 10.17
N ASP A 98 -19.78 -6.09 11.27
CA ASP A 98 -21.07 -6.64 11.71
C ASP A 98 -22.19 -6.40 10.69
N ARG A 99 -22.02 -5.42 9.78
CA ARG A 99 -22.90 -5.16 8.64
C ARG A 99 -22.46 -5.84 7.34
N GLY A 100 -21.46 -6.71 7.41
CA GLY A 100 -20.93 -7.42 6.25
C GLY A 100 -20.00 -6.60 5.36
N GLN A 101 -19.42 -5.50 5.87
CA GLN A 101 -18.52 -4.65 5.08
C GLN A 101 -17.06 -4.94 5.41
N ILE A 102 -16.26 -5.23 4.39
CA ILE A 102 -14.78 -5.33 4.50
C ILE A 102 -14.20 -3.93 4.66
N VAL A 103 -13.19 -3.81 5.52
CA VAL A 103 -12.58 -2.51 5.87
C VAL A 103 -11.09 -2.55 5.61
N GLY A 104 -10.58 -1.55 4.91
CA GLY A 104 -9.13 -1.34 4.76
C GLY A 104 -8.55 -0.67 5.99
N LEU A 105 -7.40 -1.13 6.45
CA LEU A 105 -6.67 -0.60 7.60
C LEU A 105 -5.27 -0.20 7.17
N LYS A 106 -4.78 0.92 7.72
CA LYS A 106 -3.36 1.30 7.69
C LYS A 106 -2.78 1.15 9.09
N LEU A 107 -1.63 0.48 9.19
CA LEU A 107 -1.06 0.07 10.46
C LEU A 107 0.45 -0.17 10.36
N ASP A 108 1.10 -0.37 11.50
CA ASP A 108 2.50 -0.78 11.58
C ASP A 108 2.61 -2.30 11.63
N CYS A 109 3.26 -2.89 10.63
CA CYS A 109 3.38 -4.35 10.53
C CYS A 109 4.28 -4.98 11.60
N PHE A 110 5.03 -4.21 12.38
CA PHE A 110 5.87 -4.71 13.46
C PHE A 110 5.08 -5.54 14.49
N TYR A 111 3.84 -5.15 14.77
CA TYR A 111 2.99 -5.81 15.76
C TYR A 111 2.19 -6.99 15.21
N LEU A 112 2.24 -7.24 13.90
CA LEU A 112 1.49 -8.35 13.30
C LEU A 112 2.20 -9.69 13.52
N GLU A 113 1.56 -10.60 14.24
CA GLU A 113 2.16 -11.85 14.76
C GLU A 113 2.56 -12.83 13.66
N TYR A 114 2.01 -12.69 12.47
CA TYR A 114 2.34 -13.54 11.31
C TYR A 114 3.57 -13.07 10.52
N PHE A 115 4.16 -11.92 10.85
CA PHE A 115 5.41 -11.48 10.25
C PHE A 115 6.60 -12.22 10.87
N SER A 116 7.31 -13.02 10.09
CA SER A 116 8.47 -13.78 10.54
C SER A 116 9.67 -12.91 10.94
N LYS A 117 9.76 -11.72 10.35
CA LYS A 117 10.80 -10.71 10.65
C LYS A 117 10.11 -9.37 10.86
N PRO A 118 9.71 -9.05 12.10
CA PRO A 118 9.01 -7.81 12.39
C PRO A 118 9.92 -6.60 12.16
N ILE A 119 9.43 -5.64 11.41
CA ILE A 119 10.05 -4.34 11.17
C ILE A 119 9.02 -3.23 11.37
N HIS A 120 9.45 -2.08 11.90
CA HIS A 120 8.58 -0.93 11.99
C HIS A 120 8.33 -0.32 10.60
N PHE A 121 7.12 -0.52 10.10
CA PHE A 121 6.66 0.08 8.86
C PHE A 121 5.17 0.40 8.99
N ALA A 122 4.86 1.61 9.43
CA ALA A 122 3.49 2.08 9.67
C ALA A 122 2.73 2.50 8.40
N GLY A 123 3.33 2.30 7.24
CA GLY A 123 2.70 2.46 5.93
C GLY A 123 2.14 1.15 5.36
N HIS A 124 1.93 0.13 6.17
CA HIS A 124 1.39 -1.15 5.75
C HIS A 124 -0.14 -1.15 5.72
N TYR A 125 -0.73 -1.90 4.79
CA TYR A 125 -2.17 -1.99 4.58
C TYR A 125 -2.63 -3.44 4.62
N VAL A 126 -3.79 -3.66 5.25
CA VAL A 126 -4.51 -4.94 5.26
C VAL A 126 -6.00 -4.70 5.10
N ALA A 127 -6.75 -5.70 4.65
CA ALA A 127 -8.21 -5.69 4.70
C ALA A 127 -8.69 -6.59 5.85
N ILE A 128 -9.51 -6.04 6.77
CA ILE A 128 -10.15 -6.84 7.81
C ILE A 128 -11.54 -7.27 7.33
N TYR A 129 -11.83 -8.59 7.46
CA TYR A 129 -13.08 -9.17 7.03
C TYR A 129 -13.81 -9.93 8.14
N GLY A 130 -13.24 -10.04 9.31
CA GLY A 130 -13.86 -10.73 10.43
C GLY A 130 -13.09 -10.63 11.72
N TYR A 131 -13.68 -11.15 12.78
CA TYR A 131 -13.07 -11.21 14.10
C TYR A 131 -13.82 -12.23 14.98
N ASP A 132 -13.15 -12.73 16.02
CA ASP A 132 -13.76 -13.46 17.12
C ASP A 132 -13.45 -12.83 18.48
N HIS A 133 -13.47 -13.59 19.56
CA HIS A 133 -13.15 -13.09 20.91
C HIS A 133 -11.66 -12.80 21.12
N HIS A 134 -10.79 -13.34 20.29
CA HIS A 134 -9.34 -13.26 20.44
C HIS A 134 -8.66 -12.64 19.24
N ASP A 135 -9.10 -12.98 18.03
CA ASP A 135 -8.40 -12.73 16.78
C ASP A 135 -9.19 -11.81 15.84
N ALA A 136 -8.47 -11.05 15.04
CA ALA A 136 -8.93 -10.38 13.84
C ALA A 136 -8.50 -11.19 12.61
N PHE A 137 -9.41 -11.33 11.64
CA PHE A 137 -9.18 -12.05 10.38
C PHE A 137 -8.89 -11.05 9.27
N LEU A 138 -7.70 -11.19 8.66
CA LEU A 138 -7.16 -10.19 7.74
C LEU A 138 -6.84 -10.82 6.38
N VAL A 139 -6.88 -9.99 5.34
CA VAL A 139 -6.23 -10.26 4.05
C VAL A 139 -5.01 -9.37 3.96
N ASP A 140 -3.85 -9.99 3.79
CA ASP A 140 -2.56 -9.36 3.53
C ASP A 140 -1.98 -9.90 2.22
N THR A 141 -0.79 -9.49 1.85
CA THR A 141 -0.12 -9.94 0.62
C THR A 141 0.10 -11.46 0.61
N ILE A 142 0.24 -12.01 -0.59
CA ILE A 142 0.53 -13.44 -0.76
C ILE A 142 1.85 -13.84 -0.05
N GLN A 143 2.81 -12.91 0.04
CA GLN A 143 4.08 -13.13 0.74
C GLN A 143 3.88 -13.30 2.25
N GLN A 144 2.82 -12.74 2.82
CA GLN A 144 2.48 -12.84 4.23
C GLN A 144 1.47 -13.97 4.53
N GLY A 145 1.00 -14.65 3.48
CA GLY A 145 0.10 -15.81 3.61
C GLY A 145 -1.33 -15.56 3.13
N GLY A 146 -1.63 -14.40 2.56
CA GLY A 146 -2.97 -14.08 2.03
C GLY A 146 -4.00 -13.90 3.14
N LYS A 147 -4.81 -14.91 3.44
CA LYS A 147 -5.71 -14.94 4.60
C LYS A 147 -4.92 -15.28 5.86
N VAL A 148 -4.83 -14.31 6.75
CA VAL A 148 -4.05 -14.39 7.99
C VAL A 148 -4.87 -13.92 9.18
N LYS A 149 -4.37 -14.15 10.39
CA LYS A 149 -4.97 -13.65 11.62
C LYS A 149 -3.93 -13.09 12.57
N THR A 150 -4.35 -12.18 13.41
CA THR A 150 -3.56 -11.60 14.50
C THR A 150 -4.46 -11.35 15.69
N SER A 151 -3.91 -11.35 16.91
CA SER A 151 -4.73 -11.04 18.08
C SER A 151 -5.31 -9.63 18.02
N LEU A 152 -6.49 -9.43 18.63
CA LEU A 152 -7.10 -8.09 18.74
C LEU A 152 -6.18 -7.09 19.47
N GLN A 153 -5.37 -7.59 20.41
CA GLN A 153 -4.38 -6.78 21.11
C GLN A 153 -3.27 -6.31 20.17
N SER A 154 -2.68 -7.21 19.39
CA SER A 154 -1.66 -6.88 18.39
C SER A 154 -2.19 -5.95 17.32
N LEU A 155 -3.41 -6.17 16.84
CA LEU A 155 -4.07 -5.26 15.89
C LEU A 155 -4.23 -3.85 16.49
N ALA A 156 -4.61 -3.73 17.75
CA ALA A 156 -4.76 -2.43 18.41
C ALA A 156 -3.43 -1.70 18.51
N LEU A 157 -2.33 -2.39 18.87
CA LEU A 157 -0.98 -1.82 18.89
C LEU A 157 -0.53 -1.38 17.50
N ALA A 158 -0.70 -2.24 16.49
CA ALA A 158 -0.33 -1.97 15.10
C ALA A 158 -1.01 -0.69 14.57
N ARG A 159 -2.29 -0.49 14.88
CA ARG A 159 -3.07 0.65 14.43
C ARG A 159 -2.79 1.95 15.21
N ALA A 160 -2.37 1.84 16.46
CA ALA A 160 -2.13 2.96 17.36
C ALA A 160 -0.69 3.49 17.32
N GLU A 161 0.21 2.84 16.58
CA GLU A 161 1.63 3.22 16.48
C GLU A 161 1.80 4.69 16.06
N LYS A 162 2.83 5.36 16.60
CA LYS A 162 3.07 6.79 16.42
C LYS A 162 4.37 7.10 15.66
N GLY A 163 5.01 6.11 15.08
CA GLY A 163 6.24 6.28 14.31
C GLY A 163 6.07 7.02 12.97
N PRO A 164 7.13 7.15 12.20
CA PRO A 164 7.05 7.71 10.85
C PRO A 164 6.05 6.96 9.98
N MET A 165 5.27 7.68 9.16
CA MET A 165 4.18 7.20 8.30
C MET A 165 2.96 6.65 9.06
N SER A 166 2.94 6.68 10.39
CA SER A 166 1.79 6.29 11.20
C SER A 166 0.56 7.14 10.91
N SER A 167 -0.61 6.53 11.06
CA SER A 167 -1.91 7.16 10.99
C SER A 167 -2.64 6.94 12.31
N LYS A 168 -3.57 7.82 12.63
CA LYS A 168 -4.34 7.76 13.88
C LYS A 168 -5.42 6.69 13.80
N ASN A 169 -5.04 5.40 13.84
CA ASN A 169 -5.94 4.27 13.66
C ASN A 169 -6.77 4.38 12.36
N LEU A 170 -6.16 4.82 11.28
CA LEU A 170 -6.83 5.00 10.00
C LEU A 170 -7.54 3.73 9.54
N TYR A 171 -8.77 3.91 9.08
CA TYR A 171 -9.48 2.92 8.29
C TYR A 171 -10.16 3.58 7.10
N TYR A 172 -10.41 2.79 6.06
CA TYR A 172 -11.14 3.24 4.88
C TYR A 172 -12.11 2.20 4.36
N THR A 173 -13.13 2.68 3.68
CA THR A 173 -14.12 1.86 2.96
C THR A 173 -14.35 2.41 1.57
N LEU A 174 -14.77 1.55 0.67
CA LEU A 174 -15.17 1.89 -0.69
C LEU A 174 -16.65 1.57 -0.88
N SER A 175 -17.35 2.41 -1.62
CA SER A 175 -18.73 2.16 -2.05
C SER A 175 -18.93 2.62 -3.50
N LYS A 176 -19.90 1.98 -4.18
CA LYS A 176 -20.32 2.42 -5.52
C LYS A 176 -21.06 3.75 -5.41
N THR A 177 -20.86 4.60 -6.39
CA THR A 177 -21.69 5.79 -6.62
C THR A 177 -22.75 5.47 -7.68
N ASP A 178 -23.65 6.41 -7.96
CA ASP A 178 -24.63 6.29 -9.03
C ASP A 178 -23.98 6.39 -10.43
N LYS A 179 -22.68 6.72 -10.50
CA LYS A 179 -21.92 6.87 -11.73
C LYS A 179 -21.17 5.58 -12.06
N ASN A 180 -21.39 5.05 -13.25
CA ASN A 180 -20.53 4.02 -13.79
C ASN A 180 -19.18 4.62 -14.20
N PHE A 181 -18.13 3.78 -14.20
CA PHE A 181 -16.85 4.14 -14.79
C PHE A 181 -16.70 3.47 -16.16
N ASP A 182 -16.02 4.17 -17.07
CA ASP A 182 -15.50 3.58 -18.31
C ASP A 182 -14.02 3.28 -18.12
N LEU A 183 -13.67 1.99 -18.19
CA LEU A 183 -12.30 1.52 -17.89
C LEU A 183 -11.27 2.15 -18.84
N LYS A 184 -11.59 2.28 -20.11
CA LYS A 184 -10.69 2.88 -21.11
C LYS A 184 -10.38 4.35 -20.81
N THR A 185 -11.39 5.10 -20.43
CA THR A 185 -11.23 6.50 -20.01
C THR A 185 -10.41 6.58 -18.73
N ALA A 186 -10.70 5.72 -17.74
CA ALA A 186 -9.96 5.64 -16.47
C ALA A 186 -8.48 5.34 -16.69
N ILE A 187 -8.16 4.35 -17.52
CA ILE A 187 -6.78 3.99 -17.90
C ILE A 187 -6.08 5.18 -18.56
N THR A 188 -6.72 5.78 -19.56
CA THR A 188 -6.14 6.91 -20.29
C THR A 188 -5.82 8.07 -19.36
N GLN A 189 -6.74 8.38 -18.46
CA GLN A 189 -6.55 9.47 -17.49
C GLN A 189 -5.44 9.13 -16.48
N ALA A 190 -5.41 7.90 -15.96
CA ALA A 190 -4.37 7.45 -15.02
C ALA A 190 -2.97 7.52 -15.64
N ILE A 191 -2.80 7.08 -16.90
CA ILE A 191 -1.53 7.19 -17.62
C ILE A 191 -1.10 8.65 -17.76
N LYS A 192 -2.00 9.53 -18.19
CA LYS A 192 -1.71 10.96 -18.36
C LYS A 192 -1.32 11.64 -17.05
N ASN A 193 -2.07 11.38 -15.98
CA ASN A 193 -1.80 11.96 -14.67
C ASN A 193 -0.44 11.48 -14.15
N ASN A 194 -0.23 10.16 -14.15
CA ASN A 194 1.02 9.58 -13.65
C ASN A 194 2.24 10.07 -14.45
N ALA A 195 2.13 10.16 -15.78
CA ALA A 195 3.20 10.71 -16.63
C ALA A 195 3.46 12.18 -16.33
N THR A 196 2.40 12.98 -16.14
CA THR A 196 2.52 14.41 -15.81
C THR A 196 3.25 14.60 -14.48
N ASP A 197 2.85 13.89 -13.44
CA ASP A 197 3.47 13.98 -12.12
C ASP A 197 4.91 13.46 -12.14
N TYR A 198 5.16 12.39 -12.91
CA TYR A 198 6.49 11.82 -13.01
C TYR A 198 7.49 12.73 -13.74
N LEU A 199 7.02 13.48 -14.75
CA LEU A 199 7.84 14.42 -15.51
C LEU A 199 7.95 15.80 -14.87
N ASN A 200 7.09 16.13 -13.90
CA ASN A 200 7.06 17.41 -13.20
C ASN A 200 7.18 17.24 -11.67
N PRO A 201 8.25 16.57 -11.16
CA PRO A 201 8.37 16.32 -9.74
C PRO A 201 8.52 17.62 -8.93
N PRO A 202 7.87 17.72 -7.76
CA PRO A 202 7.94 18.94 -6.94
C PRO A 202 9.33 19.20 -6.34
N ILE A 203 10.16 18.16 -6.21
CA ILE A 203 11.53 18.24 -5.70
C ILE A 203 12.47 17.31 -6.48
N LYS A 204 13.75 17.67 -6.52
CA LYS A 204 14.81 16.92 -7.24
C LYS A 204 15.09 15.51 -6.69
N ASN A 205 14.46 15.12 -5.60
CA ASN A 205 14.61 13.79 -5.02
C ASN A 205 13.55 12.80 -5.54
N MET A 206 12.60 13.27 -6.35
CA MET A 206 11.46 12.46 -6.79
C MET A 206 11.50 12.18 -8.30
N SER A 207 10.79 11.12 -8.68
CA SER A 207 10.54 10.73 -10.06
C SER A 207 11.84 10.60 -10.88
N TYR A 208 11.88 10.97 -12.15
CA TYR A 208 13.08 10.84 -12.98
C TYR A 208 14.27 11.63 -12.44
N GLN A 209 14.05 12.81 -11.84
CA GLN A 209 15.11 13.60 -11.22
C GLN A 209 15.73 12.88 -10.01
N GLY A 210 14.90 12.18 -9.23
CA GLY A 210 15.36 11.33 -8.14
C GLY A 210 16.24 10.18 -8.62
N ILE A 211 15.93 9.58 -9.77
CA ILE A 211 16.76 8.54 -10.40
C ILE A 211 18.14 9.12 -10.77
N LEU A 212 18.15 10.26 -11.47
CA LEU A 212 19.39 10.94 -11.85
C LEU A 212 20.23 11.33 -10.62
N LYS A 213 19.59 11.80 -9.57
CA LYS A 213 20.26 12.08 -8.30
C LYS A 213 20.85 10.83 -7.66
N THR A 214 20.07 9.75 -7.62
CA THR A 214 20.54 8.47 -7.07
C THR A 214 21.75 7.94 -7.80
N SER A 215 21.80 8.03 -9.14
CA SER A 215 22.92 7.55 -9.94
C SER A 215 24.23 8.27 -9.59
N THR A 216 24.17 9.52 -9.18
CA THR A 216 25.32 10.31 -8.71
C THR A 216 25.65 10.01 -7.25
N GLU A 217 24.65 9.92 -6.39
CA GLU A 217 24.86 9.74 -4.95
C GLU A 217 25.30 8.32 -4.59
N ILE A 218 24.88 7.29 -5.35
CA ILE A 218 25.24 5.89 -5.07
C ILE A 218 26.74 5.65 -5.05
N MET A 219 27.51 6.42 -5.83
CA MET A 219 28.95 6.33 -5.85
C MET A 219 29.59 6.73 -4.51
N LYS A 220 28.90 7.54 -3.72
CA LYS A 220 29.37 7.99 -2.40
C LYS A 220 29.02 7.00 -1.28
N TRP A 221 28.13 6.05 -1.54
CA TRP A 221 27.63 5.14 -0.53
C TRP A 221 28.73 4.26 0.07
N PHE A 222 29.74 3.91 -0.72
CA PHE A 222 30.91 3.18 -0.23
C PHE A 222 31.68 3.93 0.88
N HIS A 223 31.58 5.26 0.91
CA HIS A 223 32.27 6.08 1.91
C HIS A 223 31.41 6.41 3.13
N VAL A 224 30.09 6.32 3.01
CA VAL A 224 29.16 6.68 4.10
C VAL A 224 28.59 5.46 4.82
N SER A 225 28.57 4.30 4.18
CA SER A 225 28.09 3.06 4.75
C SER A 225 29.03 2.57 5.85
N LYS A 226 28.46 2.13 6.96
CA LYS A 226 29.16 1.46 8.07
C LYS A 226 29.21 -0.05 7.91
N ASP A 227 28.33 -0.61 7.09
CA ASP A 227 28.22 -2.03 6.76
C ASP A 227 27.78 -2.15 5.28
N ILE A 228 28.77 -2.05 4.39
CA ILE A 228 28.59 -1.98 2.94
C ILE A 228 27.78 -3.19 2.45
N GLU A 229 28.12 -4.39 2.88
CA GLU A 229 27.46 -5.62 2.43
C GLU A 229 25.99 -5.61 2.81
N ASN A 230 25.67 -5.33 4.08
CA ASN A 230 24.30 -5.33 4.58
C ASN A 230 23.47 -4.19 3.94
N ASP A 231 24.02 -2.98 3.83
CA ASP A 231 23.31 -1.81 3.33
C ASP A 231 22.95 -1.97 1.83
N PHE A 232 23.90 -2.45 1.02
CA PHE A 232 23.64 -2.71 -0.41
C PHE A 232 22.72 -3.92 -0.62
N ARG A 233 22.89 -5.00 0.16
CA ARG A 233 21.99 -6.15 0.12
C ARG A 233 20.57 -5.77 0.51
N THR A 234 20.41 -4.97 1.56
CA THR A 234 19.11 -4.46 2.00
C THR A 234 18.47 -3.59 0.94
N SER A 235 19.22 -2.67 0.33
CA SER A 235 18.72 -1.84 -0.76
C SER A 235 18.25 -2.67 -1.94
N ALA A 236 19.05 -3.66 -2.38
CA ALA A 236 18.66 -4.57 -3.46
C ALA A 236 17.40 -5.39 -3.10
N MET A 237 17.33 -5.91 -1.87
CA MET A 237 16.16 -6.63 -1.39
C MET A 237 14.90 -5.76 -1.38
N MET A 238 15.02 -4.51 -0.94
CA MET A 238 13.92 -3.54 -0.96
C MET A 238 13.45 -3.21 -2.38
N MET A 239 14.37 -3.22 -3.36
CA MET A 239 14.01 -2.98 -4.76
C MET A 239 13.24 -4.16 -5.38
N GLU A 240 13.54 -5.39 -4.99
CA GLU A 240 13.06 -6.59 -5.68
C GLU A 240 11.99 -7.36 -4.92
N LYS A 241 12.05 -7.40 -3.57
CA LYS A 241 11.28 -8.35 -2.76
C LYS A 241 10.38 -7.74 -1.70
N ALA A 242 10.48 -6.44 -1.43
CA ALA A 242 9.70 -5.81 -0.35
C ALA A 242 8.31 -5.35 -0.83
N GLY A 243 7.51 -6.27 -1.34
CA GLY A 243 6.15 -5.96 -1.80
C GLY A 243 6.11 -5.09 -3.07
N THR A 244 7.19 -5.10 -3.86
CA THR A 244 7.34 -4.21 -5.02
C THR A 244 6.93 -4.86 -6.35
N GLY A 245 6.72 -6.18 -6.38
CA GLY A 245 6.56 -6.91 -7.63
C GLY A 245 7.83 -6.93 -8.50
N GLY A 246 8.99 -6.58 -7.92
CA GLY A 246 10.28 -6.44 -8.59
C GLY A 246 10.50 -5.07 -9.25
N ALA A 247 11.78 -4.75 -9.50
CA ALA A 247 12.24 -3.52 -10.15
C ALA A 247 11.61 -2.23 -9.57
N LEU A 248 11.44 -2.16 -8.23
CA LEU A 248 10.78 -1.03 -7.56
C LEU A 248 9.43 -0.67 -8.21
N PHE A 249 8.50 -1.62 -8.26
CA PHE A 249 7.15 -1.48 -8.84
C PHE A 249 7.09 -1.28 -10.36
N ARG A 250 8.23 -1.21 -11.08
CA ARG A 250 8.22 -1.00 -12.54
C ARG A 250 7.66 -2.17 -13.30
N ASN A 251 7.79 -3.39 -12.75
CA ASN A 251 7.15 -4.57 -13.35
C ASN A 251 5.62 -4.44 -13.31
N LEU A 252 5.04 -4.03 -12.18
CA LEU A 252 3.59 -3.81 -12.08
C LEU A 252 3.11 -2.74 -13.08
N TYR A 253 3.86 -1.64 -13.23
CA TYR A 253 3.48 -0.58 -14.16
C TYR A 253 3.67 -0.99 -15.63
N ARG A 254 4.73 -1.74 -15.96
CA ARG A 254 4.93 -2.35 -17.29
C ARG A 254 3.75 -3.27 -17.64
N ASP A 255 3.37 -4.14 -16.71
CA ASP A 255 2.30 -5.11 -16.94
C ASP A 255 0.93 -4.41 -17.05
N PHE A 256 0.70 -3.32 -16.28
CA PHE A 256 -0.44 -2.42 -16.49
C PHE A 256 -0.51 -1.85 -17.91
N LEU A 257 0.60 -1.31 -18.41
CA LEU A 257 0.65 -0.75 -19.77
C LEU A 257 0.40 -1.84 -20.83
N LYS A 258 0.90 -3.06 -20.60
CA LYS A 258 0.66 -4.20 -21.49
C LYS A 258 -0.82 -4.58 -21.50
N GLU A 259 -1.45 -4.78 -20.33
CA GLU A 259 -2.89 -5.07 -20.23
C GLU A 259 -3.77 -3.96 -20.79
N SER A 260 -3.30 -2.71 -20.76
CA SER A 260 -4.04 -1.55 -21.29
C SER A 260 -4.01 -1.45 -22.82
N TYR A 261 -3.08 -2.16 -23.46
CA TYR A 261 -2.95 -2.21 -24.92
C TYR A 261 -3.79 -3.33 -25.53
N GLU A 262 -3.95 -4.42 -24.82
CA GLU A 262 -4.78 -5.60 -25.20
C GLU A 262 -6.28 -5.27 -25.05
#